data_6fc24fea35655f10a9ffb873e6d65c59
#
_entry.id   6fc24fea35655f10a9ffb873e6d65c59
#
_cell.length_a   1.000
_cell.length_b   1.000
_cell.length_c   1.000
_cell.angle_alpha   90.00
_cell.angle_beta   90.00
_cell.angle_gamma   90.00
#
_symmetry.space_group_name_H-M   'P 1'
#
loop_
_entity.id
_entity.type
_entity.pdbx_description
1 polymer ?
#
loop_
_entity_poly.entity_id
_entity_poly.type
_entity_poly.pdbx_seq_one_letter_code
_entity_poly.pdbx_strand_id
1 'polypeptide(L)'
;WMTALNYMVPMALTMLLNVVLLPKFGGTYSQEFLSVACKLCLTLAAIGVVLVCIGVSEYDKPENFQGLTKERQPLKVKDMVEVLKGNRPLQCYIISAASDKIAQVTASQAVIITMLNGIIIGNMGISTILTVIGMLPSIVFAVVGAKYAGKHGNMETIVTWTKICIVISVIMCAFFVVINPKDIAKMGAITIVYVVLTLCKNGANMCVSTANTAFMSDLIDYELDRSGRYVPAVVTGTYSFLDKLISSFGAAIATGAVALVGYTSTVPQPGDPATPAIFWLTMFL
;
A
#
# COMPACT_ATOMS: atom_id res chain seq x y z
N TRP A 1 -15.88 7.17 -4.16
CA TRP A 1 -15.64 8.24 -3.19
C TRP A 1 -15.01 7.73 -1.90
N MET A 2 -15.51 6.67 -1.29
CA MET A 2 -14.95 6.05 -0.07
C MET A 2 -13.46 5.68 -0.22
N THR A 3 -13.09 5.05 -1.34
CA THR A 3 -11.70 4.68 -1.62
C THR A 3 -10.78 5.91 -1.69
N ALA A 4 -11.23 6.97 -2.35
CA ALA A 4 -10.47 8.22 -2.44
C ALA A 4 -10.26 8.84 -1.05
N LEU A 5 -11.29 8.92 -0.21
CA LEU A 5 -11.20 9.43 1.15
C LEU A 5 -10.26 8.59 2.02
N ASN A 6 -10.29 7.28 1.88
CA ASN A 6 -9.42 6.36 2.63
C ASN A 6 -7.92 6.59 2.35
N TYR A 7 -7.58 7.08 1.17
CA TYR A 7 -6.20 7.47 0.83
C TYR A 7 -5.88 8.93 1.15
N MET A 8 -6.84 9.85 0.94
CA MET A 8 -6.62 11.28 1.15
C MET A 8 -6.38 11.64 2.62
N VAL A 9 -7.15 11.06 3.55
CA VAL A 9 -7.06 11.41 4.97
C VAL A 9 -5.71 11.02 5.59
N PRO A 10 -5.22 9.76 5.47
CA PRO A 10 -3.90 9.41 5.96
C PRO A 10 -2.78 10.20 5.31
N MET A 11 -2.89 10.48 4.00
CA MET A 11 -1.90 11.24 3.25
C MET A 11 -1.84 12.70 3.70
N ALA A 12 -2.98 13.35 3.89
CA ALA A 12 -3.06 14.70 4.43
C ALA A 12 -2.49 14.78 5.86
N LEU A 13 -2.78 13.78 6.69
CA LEU A 13 -2.23 13.68 8.05
C LEU A 13 -0.71 13.50 8.02
N THR A 14 -0.20 12.62 7.17
CA THR A 14 1.25 12.41 6.99
C THR A 14 1.93 13.69 6.51
N MET A 15 1.31 14.42 5.59
CA MET A 15 1.82 15.71 5.11
C MET A 15 1.84 16.75 6.23
N LEU A 16 0.77 16.86 7.01
CA LEU A 16 0.69 17.76 8.17
C LEU A 16 1.81 17.45 9.17
N LEU A 17 2.01 16.18 9.50
CA LEU A 17 3.04 15.75 10.43
C LEU A 17 4.45 16.04 9.92
N ASN A 18 4.77 15.70 8.68
CA ASN A 18 6.12 15.82 8.13
C ASN A 18 6.47 17.24 7.66
N VAL A 19 5.52 17.98 7.08
CA VAL A 19 5.81 19.31 6.52
C VAL A 19 5.63 20.42 7.56
N VAL A 20 4.63 20.29 8.45
CA VAL A 20 4.29 21.35 9.41
C VAL A 20 4.86 21.07 10.79
N LEU A 21 4.73 19.83 11.27
CA LEU A 21 5.10 19.52 12.65
C LEU A 21 6.60 19.15 12.79
N LEU A 22 7.14 18.30 11.92
CA LEU A 22 8.51 17.82 12.00
C LEU A 22 9.58 18.94 12.03
N PRO A 23 9.48 20.03 11.24
CA PRO A 23 10.44 21.15 11.29
C PRO A 23 10.48 21.86 12.64
N LYS A 24 9.35 21.89 13.39
CA LYS A 24 9.28 22.49 14.71
C LYS A 24 10.07 21.74 15.78
N PHE A 25 10.40 20.47 15.51
CA PHE A 25 11.18 19.58 16.37
C PHE A 25 12.59 19.31 15.82
N GLY A 26 13.15 20.26 15.06
CA GLY A 26 14.51 20.17 14.52
C GLY A 26 14.64 19.25 13.29
N GLY A 27 13.54 18.90 12.63
CA GLY A 27 13.56 18.09 11.38
C GLY A 27 13.89 16.62 11.58
N THR A 28 13.92 16.13 12.83
CA THR A 28 14.22 14.73 13.18
C THR A 28 13.05 14.08 13.89
N TYR A 29 12.92 12.77 13.74
CA TYR A 29 11.92 11.96 14.47
C TYR A 29 12.33 11.74 15.93
N SER A 30 12.42 12.86 16.68
CA SER A 30 12.76 12.84 18.10
C SER A 30 11.64 12.21 18.95
N GLN A 31 11.97 11.81 20.17
CA GLN A 31 10.97 11.29 21.12
C GLN A 31 9.86 12.31 21.41
N GLU A 32 10.21 13.60 21.47
CA GLU A 32 9.26 14.69 21.66
C GLU A 32 8.30 14.81 20.47
N PHE A 33 8.81 14.78 19.24
CA PHE A 33 7.98 14.76 18.02
C PHE A 33 7.02 13.58 18.03
N LEU A 34 7.53 12.36 18.29
CA LEU A 34 6.72 11.15 18.31
C LEU A 34 5.62 11.22 19.37
N SER A 35 5.93 11.74 20.56
CA SER A 35 4.94 11.91 21.63
C SER A 35 3.79 12.83 21.23
N VAL A 36 4.08 13.95 20.56
CA VAL A 36 3.05 14.88 20.08
C VAL A 36 2.28 14.29 18.91
N ALA A 37 2.97 13.69 17.94
CA ALA A 37 2.36 13.05 16.79
C ALA A 37 1.41 11.90 17.19
N CYS A 38 1.82 11.04 18.12
CA CYS A 38 0.99 9.95 18.63
C CYS A 38 -0.27 10.47 19.33
N LYS A 39 -0.15 11.49 20.18
CA LYS A 39 -1.30 12.10 20.86
C LYS A 39 -2.29 12.68 19.85
N LEU A 40 -1.79 13.39 18.84
CA LEU A 40 -2.62 13.95 17.77
C LEU A 40 -3.36 12.85 17.01
N CYS A 41 -2.64 11.82 16.55
CA CYS A 41 -3.23 10.70 15.83
C CYS A 41 -4.26 9.94 16.66
N LEU A 42 -3.99 9.66 17.93
CA LEU A 42 -4.92 8.98 18.84
C LEU A 42 -6.18 9.81 19.08
N THR A 43 -6.04 11.14 19.26
CA THR A 43 -7.19 12.03 19.43
C THR A 43 -8.08 12.03 18.19
N LEU A 44 -7.48 12.16 17.00
CA LEU A 44 -8.23 12.11 15.74
C LEU A 44 -8.90 10.74 15.53
N ALA A 45 -8.22 9.65 15.86
CA ALA A 45 -8.79 8.32 15.78
C ALA A 45 -9.98 8.16 16.74
N ALA A 46 -9.86 8.62 17.98
CA ALA A 46 -10.95 8.59 18.96
C ALA A 46 -12.18 9.38 18.49
N ILE A 47 -11.96 10.60 17.96
CA ILE A 47 -13.04 11.40 17.36
C ILE A 47 -13.69 10.64 16.20
N GLY A 48 -12.88 10.03 15.31
CA GLY A 48 -13.38 9.24 14.18
C GLY A 48 -14.25 8.07 14.63
N VAL A 49 -13.82 7.31 15.64
CA VAL A 49 -14.60 6.20 16.23
C VAL A 49 -15.92 6.70 16.81
N VAL A 50 -15.92 7.78 17.57
CA VAL A 50 -17.15 8.37 18.12
C VAL A 50 -18.13 8.78 17.02
N LEU A 51 -17.63 9.43 15.96
CA LEU A 51 -18.45 9.82 14.81
C LEU A 51 -19.06 8.61 14.09
N VAL A 52 -18.29 7.54 13.92
CA VAL A 52 -18.80 6.28 13.36
C VAL A 52 -19.88 5.68 14.26
N CYS A 53 -19.64 5.60 15.56
CA CYS A 53 -20.64 5.08 16.52
C CYS A 53 -21.94 5.90 16.46
N ILE A 54 -21.85 7.23 16.39
CA ILE A 54 -23.04 8.08 16.27
C ILE A 54 -23.75 7.84 14.94
N GLY A 55 -23.00 7.81 13.81
CA GLY A 55 -23.58 7.64 12.48
C GLY A 55 -24.23 6.27 12.25
N VAL A 56 -23.71 5.22 12.89
CA VAL A 56 -24.24 3.85 12.75
C VAL A 56 -25.34 3.55 13.75
N SER A 57 -25.40 4.27 14.89
CA SER A 57 -26.32 3.98 15.99
C SER A 57 -27.80 3.97 15.59
N GLU A 58 -28.18 4.75 14.59
CA GLU A 58 -29.55 4.79 14.09
C GLU A 58 -29.91 3.55 13.24
N TYR A 59 -28.93 2.99 12.55
CA TYR A 59 -29.11 1.86 11.64
C TYR A 59 -28.82 0.52 12.32
N ASP A 60 -27.95 0.48 13.31
CA ASP A 60 -27.54 -0.75 14.04
C ASP A 60 -28.50 -1.04 15.21
N LYS A 61 -29.80 -1.09 14.90
CA LYS A 61 -30.84 -1.49 15.84
C LYS A 61 -31.30 -2.91 15.54
N PRO A 62 -31.53 -3.75 16.57
CA PRO A 62 -32.02 -5.13 16.39
C PRO A 62 -33.28 -5.21 15.53
N GLU A 63 -34.11 -4.15 15.57
CA GLU A 63 -35.35 -4.04 14.84
C GLU A 63 -35.14 -4.02 13.31
N ASN A 64 -34.05 -3.38 12.84
CA ASN A 64 -33.70 -3.30 11.42
C ASN A 64 -33.20 -4.63 10.85
N PHE A 65 -32.87 -5.58 11.71
CA PHE A 65 -32.37 -6.91 11.34
C PHE A 65 -33.39 -8.01 11.59
N GLN A 66 -34.62 -7.68 12.02
CA GLN A 66 -35.70 -8.63 12.18
C GLN A 66 -36.08 -9.25 10.82
N GLY A 67 -35.99 -10.57 10.74
CA GLY A 67 -36.26 -11.34 9.51
C GLY A 67 -35.02 -11.70 8.70
N LEU A 68 -33.84 -11.09 8.96
CA LEU A 68 -32.57 -11.51 8.36
C LEU A 68 -31.89 -12.64 9.15
N THR A 69 -32.38 -12.94 10.33
CA THR A 69 -31.87 -13.99 11.24
C THR A 69 -32.50 -15.34 10.95
N LYS A 70 -32.23 -15.91 9.78
CA LYS A 70 -32.19 -17.38 9.72
C LYS A 70 -30.92 -17.78 10.48
N GLU A 71 -31.08 -18.68 11.47
CA GLU A 71 -30.09 -19.23 12.38
C GLU A 71 -28.62 -18.90 12.01
N ARG A 72 -28.06 -17.89 12.67
CA ARG A 72 -26.63 -17.57 12.54
C ARG A 72 -25.84 -18.71 13.19
N GLN A 73 -25.40 -19.66 12.39
CA GLN A 73 -24.38 -20.59 12.87
C GLN A 73 -23.12 -19.78 13.17
N PRO A 74 -22.53 -19.95 14.37
CA PRO A 74 -21.31 -19.24 14.71
C PRO A 74 -20.23 -19.60 13.69
N LEU A 75 -19.61 -18.58 13.08
CA LEU A 75 -18.53 -18.75 12.11
C LEU A 75 -17.33 -19.40 12.81
N LYS A 76 -16.86 -20.50 12.26
CA LYS A 76 -15.72 -21.25 12.75
C LYS A 76 -14.52 -21.06 11.82
N VAL A 77 -13.30 -21.17 12.34
CA VAL A 77 -12.08 -21.17 11.52
C VAL A 77 -12.13 -22.25 10.43
N LYS A 78 -12.84 -23.34 10.68
CA LYS A 78 -13.09 -24.40 9.70
C LYS A 78 -13.81 -23.87 8.44
N ASP A 79 -14.76 -22.95 8.60
CA ASP A 79 -15.50 -22.36 7.48
C ASP A 79 -14.57 -21.53 6.60
N MET A 80 -13.58 -20.83 7.18
CA MET A 80 -12.55 -20.10 6.43
C MET A 80 -11.69 -21.05 5.58
N VAL A 81 -11.29 -22.19 6.15
CA VAL A 81 -10.51 -23.21 5.43
C VAL A 81 -11.35 -23.85 4.32
N GLU A 82 -12.63 -24.10 4.57
CA GLU A 82 -13.55 -24.67 3.58
C GLU A 82 -13.77 -23.73 2.38
N VAL A 83 -14.04 -22.45 2.66
CA VAL A 83 -14.16 -21.40 1.63
C VAL A 83 -12.85 -21.28 0.85
N LEU A 84 -11.71 -21.23 1.54
CA LEU A 84 -10.41 -21.13 0.89
C LEU A 84 -10.13 -22.31 -0.04
N LYS A 85 -10.41 -23.54 0.40
CA LYS A 85 -10.19 -24.75 -0.42
C LYS A 85 -11.15 -24.87 -1.61
N GLY A 86 -12.38 -24.43 -1.43
CA GLY A 86 -13.42 -24.56 -2.45
C GLY A 86 -13.48 -23.42 -3.46
N ASN A 87 -12.96 -22.25 -3.12
CA ASN A 87 -13.02 -21.04 -3.94
C ASN A 87 -11.70 -20.77 -4.66
N ARG A 88 -11.54 -21.34 -5.87
CA ARG A 88 -10.33 -21.16 -6.67
C ARG A 88 -10.05 -19.71 -7.07
N PRO A 89 -11.02 -18.89 -7.49
CA PRO A 89 -10.82 -17.46 -7.71
C PRO A 89 -10.24 -16.73 -6.49
N LEU A 90 -10.74 -17.04 -5.29
CA LEU A 90 -10.22 -16.46 -4.05
C LEU A 90 -8.77 -16.89 -3.80
N GLN A 91 -8.40 -18.16 -4.04
CA GLN A 91 -7.02 -18.62 -3.93
C GLN A 91 -6.08 -17.86 -4.87
N CYS A 92 -6.45 -17.75 -6.15
CA CYS A 92 -5.66 -17.02 -7.14
C CYS A 92 -5.52 -15.53 -6.78
N TYR A 93 -6.61 -14.93 -6.30
CA TYR A 93 -6.59 -13.54 -5.86
C TYR A 93 -5.69 -13.32 -4.66
N ILE A 94 -5.74 -14.19 -3.65
CA ILE A 94 -4.87 -14.13 -2.47
C ILE A 94 -3.39 -14.22 -2.88
N ILE A 95 -3.04 -15.14 -3.78
CA ILE A 95 -1.65 -15.28 -4.26
C ILE A 95 -1.19 -14.01 -4.99
N SER A 96 -2.03 -13.45 -5.85
CA SER A 96 -1.75 -12.22 -6.58
C SER A 96 -1.60 -11.03 -5.63
N ALA A 97 -2.56 -10.84 -4.74
CA ALA A 97 -2.55 -9.76 -3.75
C ALA A 97 -1.39 -9.89 -2.76
N ALA A 98 -1.01 -11.11 -2.39
CA ALA A 98 0.13 -11.41 -1.56
C ALA A 98 1.45 -10.97 -2.18
N SER A 99 1.63 -11.27 -3.47
CA SER A 99 2.84 -10.87 -4.22
C SER A 99 2.98 -9.36 -4.30
N ASP A 100 1.87 -8.66 -4.63
CA ASP A 100 1.83 -7.20 -4.67
C ASP A 100 2.09 -6.60 -3.28
N LYS A 101 1.49 -7.18 -2.24
CA LYS A 101 1.64 -6.71 -0.86
C LYS A 101 3.06 -6.86 -0.33
N ILE A 102 3.73 -7.98 -0.60
CA ILE A 102 5.14 -8.18 -0.23
C ILE A 102 6.01 -7.11 -0.90
N ALA A 103 5.84 -6.89 -2.20
CA ALA A 103 6.58 -5.87 -2.93
C ALA A 103 6.35 -4.47 -2.36
N GLN A 104 5.09 -4.08 -2.13
CA GLN A 104 4.73 -2.80 -1.54
C GLN A 104 5.34 -2.60 -0.15
N VAL A 105 5.15 -3.58 0.76
CA VAL A 105 5.64 -3.47 2.13
C VAL A 105 7.16 -3.45 2.18
N THR A 106 7.83 -4.24 1.35
CA THR A 106 9.30 -4.25 1.27
C THR A 106 9.82 -2.91 0.76
N ALA A 107 9.31 -2.42 -0.36
CA ALA A 107 9.73 -1.14 -0.95
C ALA A 107 9.44 0.07 -0.05
N SER A 108 8.41 0.00 0.80
CA SER A 108 8.04 1.08 1.74
C SER A 108 8.86 1.08 3.04
N GLN A 109 9.72 0.09 3.27
CA GLN A 109 10.57 0.07 4.46
C GLN A 109 11.56 1.25 4.44
N ALA A 110 11.69 1.92 5.57
CA ALA A 110 12.58 3.08 5.72
C ALA A 110 14.02 2.77 5.29
N VAL A 111 14.47 1.55 5.53
CA VAL A 111 15.81 1.07 5.16
C VAL A 111 16.00 1.06 3.65
N ILE A 112 15.01 0.54 2.90
CA ILE A 112 15.05 0.49 1.43
C ILE A 112 14.97 1.90 0.83
N ILE A 113 14.10 2.75 1.38
CA ILE A 113 14.01 4.16 1.00
C ILE A 113 15.34 4.89 1.23
N THR A 114 16.01 4.61 2.35
CA THR A 114 17.34 5.18 2.66
C THR A 114 18.39 4.68 1.68
N MET A 115 18.40 3.39 1.34
CA MET A 115 19.33 2.84 0.35
C MET A 115 19.11 3.48 -1.03
N LEU A 116 17.88 3.62 -1.49
CA LEU A 116 17.59 4.23 -2.79
C LEU A 116 17.90 5.72 -2.81
N ASN A 117 17.27 6.49 -1.91
CA ASN A 117 17.36 7.95 -1.95
C ASN A 117 18.60 8.49 -1.24
N GLY A 118 19.03 7.89 -0.13
CA GLY A 118 20.16 8.36 0.66
C GLY A 118 21.52 7.89 0.18
N ILE A 119 21.63 6.67 -0.33
CA ILE A 119 22.90 6.05 -0.75
C ILE A 119 23.07 6.10 -2.26
N ILE A 120 22.11 5.56 -3.02
CA ILE A 120 22.22 5.42 -4.49
C ILE A 120 22.05 6.77 -5.16
N ILE A 121 20.99 7.50 -4.87
CA ILE A 121 20.70 8.84 -5.44
C ILE A 121 21.53 9.89 -4.68
N GLY A 122 21.68 9.77 -3.37
CA GLY A 122 22.41 10.71 -2.51
C GLY A 122 21.61 11.94 -2.09
N ASN A 123 20.27 11.92 -2.21
CA ASN A 123 19.39 13.02 -1.80
C ASN A 123 18.06 12.51 -1.22
N MET A 124 17.98 12.49 0.11
CA MET A 124 16.74 12.10 0.81
C MET A 124 15.55 13.04 0.55
N GLY A 125 15.80 14.30 0.21
CA GLY A 125 14.76 15.29 -0.09
C GLY A 125 13.88 14.89 -1.29
N ILE A 126 14.41 14.11 -2.23
CA ILE A 126 13.65 13.60 -3.37
C ILE A 126 12.49 12.70 -2.91
N SER A 127 12.67 11.89 -1.88
CA SER A 127 11.60 11.06 -1.31
C SER A 127 10.44 11.92 -0.80
N THR A 128 10.73 13.01 -0.12
CA THR A 128 9.71 13.97 0.38
C THR A 128 9.00 14.65 -0.79
N ILE A 129 9.75 15.10 -1.80
CA ILE A 129 9.20 15.72 -3.01
C ILE A 129 8.26 14.76 -3.72
N LEU A 130 8.65 13.50 -3.90
CA LEU A 130 7.81 12.47 -4.54
C LEU A 130 6.53 12.21 -3.76
N THR A 131 6.60 12.20 -2.41
CA THR A 131 5.42 12.02 -1.57
C THR A 131 4.43 13.18 -1.74
N VAL A 132 4.92 14.41 -1.72
CA VAL A 132 4.08 15.62 -1.85
C VAL A 132 3.50 15.74 -3.26
N ILE A 133 4.35 15.63 -4.29
CA ILE A 133 3.91 15.75 -5.70
C ILE A 133 3.00 14.58 -6.09
N GLY A 134 3.24 13.38 -5.56
CA GLY A 134 2.45 12.18 -5.86
C GLY A 134 1.01 12.22 -5.36
N MET A 135 0.69 13.11 -4.42
CA MET A 135 -0.63 13.17 -3.78
C MET A 135 -1.77 13.46 -4.78
N LEU A 136 -1.66 14.52 -5.54
CA LEU A 136 -2.71 14.93 -6.49
C LEU A 136 -2.89 13.94 -7.65
N PRO A 137 -1.82 13.49 -8.35
CA PRO A 137 -1.94 12.49 -9.40
C PRO A 137 -2.56 11.17 -8.91
N SER A 138 -2.28 10.73 -7.68
CA SER A 138 -2.84 9.50 -7.12
C SER A 138 -4.36 9.53 -7.08
N ILE A 139 -4.96 10.67 -6.76
CA ILE A 139 -6.42 10.84 -6.76
C ILE A 139 -6.97 10.72 -8.19
N VAL A 140 -6.31 11.38 -9.14
CA VAL A 140 -6.72 11.32 -10.56
C VAL A 140 -6.65 9.88 -11.08
N PHE A 141 -5.57 9.16 -10.78
CA PHE A 141 -5.42 7.76 -11.16
C PHE A 141 -6.43 6.84 -10.45
N ALA A 142 -6.80 7.11 -9.20
CA ALA A 142 -7.87 6.37 -8.53
C ALA A 142 -9.22 6.51 -9.27
N VAL A 143 -9.55 7.72 -9.73
CA VAL A 143 -10.77 7.97 -10.51
C VAL A 143 -10.69 7.31 -11.89
N VAL A 144 -9.53 7.36 -12.55
CA VAL A 144 -9.30 6.68 -13.83
C VAL A 144 -9.45 5.17 -13.66
N GLY A 145 -8.83 4.58 -12.62
CA GLY A 145 -8.96 3.17 -12.31
C GLY A 145 -10.41 2.74 -12.06
N ALA A 146 -11.15 3.54 -11.27
CA ALA A 146 -12.56 3.27 -11.01
C ALA A 146 -13.43 3.35 -12.27
N LYS A 147 -13.20 4.33 -13.15
CA LYS A 147 -13.90 4.44 -14.44
C LYS A 147 -13.56 3.29 -15.37
N TYR A 148 -12.30 2.89 -15.43
CA TYR A 148 -11.85 1.78 -16.26
C TYR A 148 -12.47 0.47 -15.76
N ALA A 149 -12.47 0.23 -14.45
CA ALA A 149 -13.10 -0.94 -13.83
C ALA A 149 -14.62 -0.99 -14.09
N GLY A 150 -15.30 0.15 -14.02
CA GLY A 150 -16.72 0.24 -14.33
C GLY A 150 -17.06 -0.08 -15.79
N LYS A 151 -16.10 0.10 -16.73
CA LYS A 151 -16.30 -0.17 -18.17
C LYS A 151 -15.88 -1.58 -18.57
N HIS A 152 -14.79 -2.10 -18.02
CA HIS A 152 -14.15 -3.35 -18.45
C HIS A 152 -14.22 -4.48 -17.40
N GLY A 153 -14.70 -4.17 -16.20
CA GLY A 153 -14.71 -5.08 -15.06
C GLY A 153 -13.44 -5.02 -14.22
N ASN A 154 -13.55 -5.47 -12.97
CA ASN A 154 -12.48 -5.35 -12.00
C ASN A 154 -11.27 -6.22 -12.33
N MET A 155 -11.49 -7.47 -12.76
CA MET A 155 -10.41 -8.40 -13.09
C MET A 155 -9.58 -7.93 -14.28
N GLU A 156 -10.22 -7.47 -15.37
CA GLU A 156 -9.51 -6.97 -16.54
C GLU A 156 -8.70 -5.71 -16.19
N THR A 157 -9.24 -4.86 -15.34
CA THR A 157 -8.55 -3.67 -14.83
C THR A 157 -7.29 -4.05 -14.07
N ILE A 158 -7.36 -5.00 -13.14
CA ILE A 158 -6.20 -5.48 -12.38
C ILE A 158 -5.13 -6.00 -13.34
N VAL A 159 -5.48 -6.87 -14.27
CA VAL A 159 -4.53 -7.48 -15.21
C VAL A 159 -3.88 -6.43 -16.12
N THR A 160 -4.67 -5.52 -16.66
CA THR A 160 -4.18 -4.48 -17.60
C THR A 160 -3.23 -3.51 -16.90
N TRP A 161 -3.61 -2.97 -15.75
CA TRP A 161 -2.80 -2.01 -15.02
C TRP A 161 -1.57 -2.66 -14.37
N THR A 162 -1.64 -3.93 -13.97
CA THR A 162 -0.46 -4.68 -13.52
C THR A 162 0.56 -4.86 -14.64
N LYS A 163 0.12 -5.17 -15.88
CA LYS A 163 1.01 -5.21 -17.05
C LYS A 163 1.69 -3.86 -17.29
N ILE A 164 0.94 -2.75 -17.17
CA ILE A 164 1.49 -1.40 -17.28
C ILE A 164 2.53 -1.14 -16.17
N CYS A 165 2.25 -1.54 -14.92
CA CYS A 165 3.20 -1.44 -13.82
C CYS A 165 4.50 -2.20 -14.12
N ILE A 166 4.42 -3.41 -14.67
CA ILE A 166 5.60 -4.22 -15.04
C ILE A 166 6.42 -3.49 -16.11
N VAL A 167 5.78 -2.98 -17.16
CA VAL A 167 6.48 -2.25 -18.22
C VAL A 167 7.19 -1.02 -17.67
N ILE A 168 6.51 -0.22 -16.84
CA ILE A 168 7.12 0.97 -16.22
C ILE A 168 8.27 0.57 -15.29
N SER A 169 8.15 -0.53 -14.54
CA SER A 169 9.22 -1.02 -13.68
C SER A 169 10.46 -1.46 -14.47
N VAL A 170 10.27 -2.14 -15.61
CA VAL A 170 11.38 -2.49 -16.52
C VAL A 170 12.05 -1.23 -17.09
N ILE A 171 11.27 -0.22 -17.49
CA ILE A 171 11.81 1.07 -17.93
C ILE A 171 12.58 1.76 -16.80
N MET A 172 12.09 1.73 -15.57
CA MET A 172 12.82 2.28 -14.41
C MET A 172 14.14 1.55 -14.17
N CYS A 173 14.16 0.22 -14.22
CA CYS A 173 15.41 -0.56 -14.11
C CYS A 173 16.40 -0.18 -15.19
N ALA A 174 15.96 -0.10 -16.46
CA ALA A 174 16.79 0.33 -17.57
C ALA A 174 17.32 1.76 -17.38
N PHE A 175 16.48 2.68 -16.88
CA PHE A 175 16.86 4.06 -16.57
C PHE A 175 18.00 4.10 -15.54
N PHE A 176 17.92 3.35 -14.45
CA PHE A 176 18.96 3.31 -13.43
C PHE A 176 20.26 2.63 -13.89
N VAL A 177 20.19 1.72 -14.87
CA VAL A 177 21.39 1.07 -15.44
C VAL A 177 22.11 1.99 -16.42
N VAL A 178 21.36 2.79 -17.21
CA VAL A 178 21.91 3.67 -18.25
C VAL A 178 22.42 5.00 -17.68
N ILE A 179 21.73 5.53 -16.69
CA ILE A 179 21.99 6.87 -16.12
C ILE A 179 22.68 6.72 -14.77
N ASN A 180 23.67 7.57 -14.50
CA ASN A 180 24.26 7.62 -13.17
C ASN A 180 23.23 8.14 -12.17
N PRO A 181 22.82 7.34 -11.16
CA PRO A 181 21.79 7.73 -10.21
C PRO A 181 22.08 9.03 -9.44
N LYS A 182 23.36 9.38 -9.25
CA LYS A 182 23.77 10.63 -8.61
C LYS A 182 23.40 11.89 -9.40
N ASP A 183 23.16 11.75 -10.71
CA ASP A 183 22.70 12.87 -11.55
C ASP A 183 21.25 13.25 -11.24
N ILE A 184 20.47 12.33 -10.68
CA ILE A 184 19.11 12.61 -10.19
C ILE A 184 19.15 13.65 -9.06
N ALA A 185 20.19 13.59 -8.19
CA ALA A 185 20.35 14.52 -7.08
C ALA A 185 20.61 15.96 -7.51
N LYS A 186 21.08 16.20 -8.74
CA LYS A 186 21.42 17.53 -9.27
C LYS A 186 20.20 18.38 -9.64
N MET A 187 18.97 17.88 -9.44
CA MET A 187 17.71 18.59 -9.71
C MET A 187 17.60 19.11 -11.16
N GLY A 188 18.01 18.31 -12.13
CA GLY A 188 17.98 18.63 -13.57
C GLY A 188 16.88 17.88 -14.33
N ALA A 189 17.03 17.84 -15.67
CA ALA A 189 16.09 17.13 -16.56
C ALA A 189 15.95 15.63 -16.20
N ILE A 190 17.05 15.00 -15.76
CA ILE A 190 17.08 13.59 -15.33
C ILE A 190 16.17 13.38 -14.10
N THR A 191 16.16 14.32 -13.16
CA THR A 191 15.27 14.28 -11.99
C THR A 191 13.81 14.34 -12.42
N ILE A 192 13.48 15.19 -13.39
CA ILE A 192 12.10 15.30 -13.90
C ILE A 192 11.65 13.96 -14.51
N VAL A 193 12.50 13.33 -15.32
CA VAL A 193 12.20 12.01 -15.91
C VAL A 193 11.97 10.96 -14.82
N TYR A 194 12.83 10.94 -13.81
CA TYR A 194 12.67 10.03 -12.67
C TYR A 194 11.36 10.26 -11.91
N VAL A 195 11.01 11.52 -11.62
CA VAL A 195 9.75 11.89 -10.96
C VAL A 195 8.56 11.44 -11.80
N VAL A 196 8.56 11.71 -13.09
CA VAL A 196 7.47 11.31 -14.00
C VAL A 196 7.30 9.79 -14.03
N LEU A 197 8.38 9.03 -14.17
CA LEU A 197 8.34 7.56 -14.16
C LEU A 197 7.78 7.03 -12.84
N THR A 198 8.22 7.59 -11.71
CA THR A 198 7.74 7.20 -10.39
C THR A 198 6.25 7.54 -10.22
N LEU A 199 5.80 8.70 -10.68
CA LEU A 199 4.39 9.09 -10.64
C LEU A 199 3.53 8.17 -11.52
N CYS A 200 4.01 7.81 -12.71
CA CYS A 200 3.31 6.88 -13.60
C CYS A 200 3.20 5.48 -12.97
N LYS A 201 4.29 4.97 -12.35
CA LYS A 201 4.28 3.69 -11.62
C LYS A 201 3.28 3.71 -10.47
N ASN A 202 3.35 4.74 -9.62
CA ASN A 202 2.46 4.89 -8.48
C ASN A 202 1.00 5.06 -8.92
N GLY A 203 0.76 5.80 -10.00
CA GLY A 203 -0.55 5.98 -10.59
C GLY A 203 -1.14 4.67 -11.12
N ALA A 204 -0.36 3.90 -11.87
CA ALA A 204 -0.78 2.59 -12.36
C ALA A 204 -1.10 1.63 -11.19
N ASN A 205 -0.27 1.62 -10.15
CA ASN A 205 -0.51 0.84 -8.94
C ASN A 205 -1.79 1.29 -8.20
N MET A 206 -2.10 2.59 -8.21
CA MET A 206 -3.34 3.12 -7.64
C MET A 206 -4.58 2.63 -8.39
N CYS A 207 -4.51 2.48 -9.72
CA CYS A 207 -5.59 1.88 -10.51
C CYS A 207 -5.80 0.40 -10.13
N VAL A 208 -4.72 -0.37 -9.95
CA VAL A 208 -4.78 -1.76 -9.48
C VAL A 208 -5.42 -1.84 -8.10
N SER A 209 -4.97 -1.01 -7.16
CA SER A 209 -5.46 -0.99 -5.78
C SER A 209 -6.95 -0.64 -5.69
N THR A 210 -7.43 0.30 -6.53
CA THR A 210 -8.85 0.66 -6.61
C THR A 210 -9.69 -0.51 -7.12
N ALA A 211 -9.25 -1.21 -8.17
CA ALA A 211 -9.92 -2.37 -8.71
C ALA A 211 -9.89 -3.56 -7.75
N ASN A 212 -8.79 -3.78 -7.03
CA ASN A 212 -8.66 -4.82 -6.00
C ASN A 212 -9.71 -4.68 -4.90
N THR A 213 -9.98 -3.45 -4.46
CA THR A 213 -10.99 -3.20 -3.42
C THR A 213 -12.40 -3.57 -3.91
N ALA A 214 -12.72 -3.27 -5.17
CA ALA A 214 -14.02 -3.62 -5.77
C ALA A 214 -14.12 -5.13 -6.08
N PHE A 215 -13.03 -5.77 -6.50
CA PHE A 215 -12.99 -7.19 -6.83
C PHE A 215 -13.30 -8.11 -5.63
N MET A 216 -13.07 -7.63 -4.41
CA MET A 216 -13.47 -8.37 -3.21
C MET A 216 -14.99 -8.62 -3.17
N SER A 217 -15.80 -7.66 -3.64
CA SER A 217 -17.27 -7.86 -3.75
C SER A 217 -17.61 -8.93 -4.77
N ASP A 218 -16.92 -8.95 -5.90
CA ASP A 218 -17.12 -9.97 -6.95
C ASP A 218 -16.80 -11.38 -6.40
N LEU A 219 -15.81 -11.51 -5.52
CA LEU A 219 -15.46 -12.79 -4.87
C LEU A 219 -16.50 -13.24 -3.85
N ILE A 220 -17.16 -12.31 -3.16
CA ILE A 220 -18.25 -12.61 -2.24
C ILE A 220 -19.47 -13.11 -3.03
N ASP A 221 -19.78 -12.45 -4.14
CA ASP A 221 -20.91 -12.84 -5.01
C ASP A 221 -20.65 -14.19 -5.68
N TYR A 222 -19.42 -14.45 -6.12
CA TYR A 222 -19.01 -15.76 -6.62
C TYR A 222 -19.16 -16.87 -5.56
N GLU A 223 -18.80 -16.59 -4.30
CA GLU A 223 -18.99 -17.57 -3.23
C GLU A 223 -20.47 -17.85 -2.94
N LEU A 224 -21.31 -16.83 -3.02
CA LEU A 224 -22.77 -16.99 -2.92
C LEU A 224 -23.32 -17.89 -4.02
N ASP A 225 -22.94 -17.65 -5.28
CA ASP A 225 -23.36 -18.46 -6.42
C ASP A 225 -22.90 -19.92 -6.29
N ARG A 226 -21.64 -20.11 -5.87
CA ARG A 226 -21.01 -21.43 -5.73
C ARG A 226 -21.63 -22.27 -4.61
N SER A 227 -21.81 -21.67 -3.43
CA SER A 227 -22.16 -22.39 -2.19
C SER A 227 -23.61 -22.20 -1.75
N GLY A 228 -24.33 -21.26 -2.36
CA GLY A 228 -25.67 -20.83 -1.93
C GLY A 228 -25.66 -20.11 -0.56
N ARG A 229 -24.47 -19.84 0.02
CA ARG A 229 -24.30 -19.24 1.35
C ARG A 229 -23.74 -17.84 1.25
N TYR A 230 -24.46 -16.85 1.73
CA TYR A 230 -23.95 -15.48 1.81
C TYR A 230 -23.05 -15.31 3.03
N VAL A 231 -21.74 -15.41 2.85
CA VAL A 231 -20.73 -15.43 3.94
C VAL A 231 -19.63 -14.36 3.73
N PRO A 232 -19.99 -13.08 3.56
CA PRO A 232 -19.03 -12.02 3.26
C PRO A 232 -17.94 -11.90 4.33
N ALA A 233 -18.30 -12.06 5.61
CA ALA A 233 -17.36 -11.98 6.72
C ALA A 233 -16.33 -13.12 6.68
N VAL A 234 -16.66 -14.31 6.17
CA VAL A 234 -15.70 -15.42 6.02
C VAL A 234 -14.74 -15.13 4.89
N VAL A 235 -15.24 -14.69 3.73
CA VAL A 235 -14.40 -14.38 2.55
C VAL A 235 -13.42 -13.24 2.88
N THR A 236 -13.93 -12.11 3.36
CA THR A 236 -13.10 -10.95 3.71
C THR A 236 -12.18 -11.22 4.90
N GLY A 237 -12.63 -11.97 5.90
CA GLY A 237 -11.83 -12.37 7.05
C GLY A 237 -10.68 -13.29 6.66
N THR A 238 -10.93 -14.26 5.78
CA THR A 238 -9.88 -15.15 5.24
C THR A 238 -8.83 -14.36 4.49
N TYR A 239 -9.26 -13.47 3.60
CA TYR A 239 -8.34 -12.58 2.89
C TYR A 239 -7.53 -11.70 3.84
N SER A 240 -8.20 -11.00 4.77
CA SER A 240 -7.54 -10.08 5.70
C SER A 240 -6.55 -10.77 6.62
N PHE A 241 -6.86 -11.97 7.07
CA PHE A 241 -5.93 -12.78 7.87
C PHE A 241 -4.65 -13.09 7.08
N LEU A 242 -4.80 -13.59 5.85
CA LEU A 242 -3.67 -13.93 5.00
C LEU A 242 -2.88 -12.69 4.55
N ASP A 243 -3.56 -11.57 4.24
CA ASP A 243 -2.90 -10.30 3.92
C ASP A 243 -2.01 -9.81 5.08
N LYS A 244 -2.50 -9.87 6.32
CA LYS A 244 -1.72 -9.46 7.50
C LYS A 244 -0.55 -10.41 7.78
N LEU A 245 -0.78 -11.71 7.66
CA LEU A 245 0.27 -12.71 7.81
C LEU A 245 1.38 -12.48 6.79
N ILE A 246 1.03 -12.30 5.53
CA ILE A 246 1.98 -12.13 4.43
C ILE A 246 2.70 -10.79 4.51
N SER A 247 1.99 -9.70 4.83
CA SER A 247 2.61 -8.38 4.96
C SER A 247 3.65 -8.32 6.07
N SER A 248 3.55 -9.16 7.10
CA SER A 248 4.58 -9.25 8.14
C SER A 248 5.93 -9.76 7.61
N PHE A 249 5.94 -10.54 6.54
CA PHE A 249 7.18 -11.00 5.90
C PHE A 249 7.90 -9.90 5.13
N GLY A 250 7.21 -8.86 4.66
CA GLY A 250 7.84 -7.76 3.92
C GLY A 250 8.94 -7.05 4.72
N ALA A 251 8.72 -6.81 6.01
CA ALA A 251 9.73 -6.23 6.90
C ALA A 251 10.91 -7.19 7.13
N ALA A 252 10.63 -8.49 7.30
CA ALA A 252 11.67 -9.51 7.46
C ALA A 252 12.52 -9.65 6.19
N ILE A 253 11.91 -9.60 5.01
CA ILE A 253 12.61 -9.63 3.71
C ILE A 253 13.51 -8.40 3.58
N ALA A 254 13.01 -7.20 3.88
CA ALA A 254 13.81 -5.98 3.82
C ALA A 254 15.02 -6.03 4.77
N THR A 255 14.81 -6.46 6.02
CA THR A 255 15.89 -6.58 7.01
C THR A 255 16.90 -7.66 6.60
N GLY A 256 16.43 -8.82 6.13
CA GLY A 256 17.30 -9.89 5.64
C GLY A 256 18.12 -9.46 4.43
N ALA A 257 17.50 -8.74 3.49
CA ALA A 257 18.17 -8.21 2.31
C ALA A 257 19.27 -7.21 2.68
N VAL A 258 19.03 -6.34 3.65
CA VAL A 258 20.01 -5.38 4.17
C VAL A 258 21.19 -6.10 4.84
N ALA A 259 20.92 -7.18 5.57
CA ALA A 259 21.99 -8.01 6.15
C ALA A 259 22.88 -8.69 5.07
N LEU A 260 22.30 -9.07 3.93
CA LEU A 260 23.03 -9.67 2.80
C LEU A 260 24.04 -8.70 2.16
N VAL A 261 23.83 -7.40 2.22
CA VAL A 261 24.75 -6.38 1.70
C VAL A 261 25.74 -5.86 2.76
N GLY A 262 25.82 -6.53 3.91
CA GLY A 262 26.85 -6.27 4.94
C GLY A 262 26.41 -5.42 6.12
N TYR A 263 25.16 -4.97 6.20
CA TYR A 263 24.65 -4.23 7.35
C TYR A 263 24.10 -5.21 8.41
N THR A 264 24.99 -5.79 9.23
CA THR A 264 24.59 -6.76 10.26
C THR A 264 24.37 -6.13 11.64
N SER A 265 25.11 -5.06 11.96
CA SER A 265 25.05 -4.37 13.24
C SER A 265 24.68 -2.90 13.16
N THR A 266 24.68 -2.34 11.97
CA THR A 266 24.37 -0.94 11.69
C THR A 266 23.22 -0.84 10.70
N VAL A 267 22.48 0.27 10.74
CA VAL A 267 21.42 0.56 9.78
C VAL A 267 22.02 1.43 8.67
N PRO A 268 21.68 1.21 7.38
CA PRO A 268 22.10 2.08 6.28
C PRO A 268 21.84 3.54 6.58
N GLN A 269 22.85 4.39 6.38
CA GLN A 269 22.76 5.83 6.61
C GLN A 269 22.86 6.60 5.29
N PRO A 270 22.21 7.77 5.18
CA PRO A 270 22.43 8.65 4.03
C PRO A 270 23.91 9.05 3.93
N GLY A 271 24.51 8.87 2.75
CA GLY A 271 25.92 9.19 2.51
C GLY A 271 26.87 7.99 2.63
N ASP A 272 26.42 6.82 3.02
CA ASP A 272 27.21 5.60 2.95
C ASP A 272 27.68 5.32 1.52
N PRO A 273 28.80 4.62 1.32
CA PRO A 273 29.33 4.33 0.00
C PRO A 273 28.39 3.43 -0.80
N ALA A 274 28.00 3.86 -2.00
CA ALA A 274 27.18 3.07 -2.91
C ALA A 274 28.04 1.92 -3.49
N THR A 275 27.81 0.71 -3.00
CA THR A 275 28.44 -0.50 -3.54
C THR A 275 27.57 -1.11 -4.66
N PRO A 276 28.14 -1.87 -5.62
CA PRO A 276 27.35 -2.60 -6.63
C PRO A 276 26.33 -3.55 -6.00
N ALA A 277 26.63 -4.15 -4.85
CA ALA A 277 25.72 -5.03 -4.13
C ALA A 277 24.49 -4.27 -3.62
N ILE A 278 24.66 -3.09 -3.02
CA ILE A 278 23.56 -2.21 -2.59
C ILE A 278 22.72 -1.79 -3.78
N PHE A 279 23.35 -1.41 -4.89
CA PHE A 279 22.66 -1.00 -6.11
C PHE A 279 21.74 -2.10 -6.64
N TRP A 280 22.28 -3.27 -6.93
CA TRP A 280 21.53 -4.37 -7.51
C TRP A 280 20.44 -4.91 -6.56
N LEU A 281 20.74 -5.00 -5.25
CA LEU A 281 19.74 -5.40 -4.29
C LEU A 281 18.56 -4.41 -4.23
N THR A 282 18.85 -3.11 -4.20
CA THR A 282 17.79 -2.08 -4.17
C THR A 282 16.97 -2.04 -5.46
N MET A 283 17.58 -2.38 -6.61
CA MET A 283 16.85 -2.50 -7.87
C MET A 283 15.97 -3.75 -7.93
N PHE A 284 16.36 -4.82 -7.24
CA PHE A 284 15.60 -6.06 -7.19
C PHE A 284 14.39 -5.97 -6.25
N LEU A 285 14.50 -5.21 -5.16
CA LEU A 285 13.44 -5.01 -4.17
C LEU A 285 12.48 -3.90 -4.56
#